data_07a4cc31337324bd0e503b21430387f2
#
_entry.id   07a4cc31337324bd0e503b21430387f2
#
_cell.length_a   1.000
_cell.length_b   1.000
_cell.length_c   1.000
_cell.angle_alpha   90.00
_cell.angle_beta   90.00
_cell.angle_gamma   90.00
#
_symmetry.space_group_name_H-M   'P 1'
#
loop_
_entity.id
_entity.type
_entity.pdbx_description
1 polymer ?
#
loop_
_entity_poly.entity_id
_entity_poly.type
_entity_poly.pdbx_seq_one_letter_code
_entity_poly.pdbx_strand_id
1 'polypeptide(L)'
;MAGAAQNYIAVIKVVGNGGGGVNAVNRMIDAGLKGVEFIAVNTDAQALLMSDADVKLDIGRQLTRGLGAGSDPEVGREAAEEHREEIEEVLKGADMVFITAGEGGGTGTGAAPVVAEVAKSLGALTIGVVTRPFSFEGRRRSEQAEAGIQRLKSAVDTLIVIPNDRLLTVSNDKTSMVNAFKMADEVLLQGVQGITDLITTPGLINTDFADVKMVMSNAGTAIMGIGTSSGDGRAVTAAKLAITSPLLEASIEGARGILLNIAGGTDLGLFEVNEAAEIIHAVAHPDANIIFGSVIDDSMGDEVRVTVIAAGFDQAAAQESQGPWRATGERGGLGLAEQDLGIEDDDGFDVPDFLK
;
A
#
# COMPACT_ATOMS: atom_id res chain seq x y z
N MET A 1 5.21 -8.75 44.24
CA MET A 1 4.58 -9.62 43.24
C MET A 1 4.95 -9.02 41.91
N ALA A 2 5.85 -9.63 41.14
CA ALA A 2 6.16 -9.23 39.77
C ALA A 2 4.93 -9.60 38.96
N GLY A 3 4.25 -8.59 38.38
CA GLY A 3 3.20 -8.82 37.44
C GLY A 3 3.79 -9.57 36.24
N ALA A 4 3.21 -10.71 35.91
CA ALA A 4 3.54 -11.39 34.67
C ALA A 4 3.47 -10.37 33.55
N ALA A 5 4.54 -10.16 32.79
CA ALA A 5 4.51 -9.39 31.57
C ALA A 5 3.45 -10.07 30.68
N GLN A 6 2.30 -9.43 30.50
CA GLN A 6 1.38 -9.85 29.47
C GLN A 6 2.12 -9.60 28.17
N ASN A 7 2.48 -10.67 27.47
CA ASN A 7 2.95 -10.57 26.08
C ASN A 7 1.78 -9.95 25.30
N TYR A 8 1.85 -8.65 25.07
CA TYR A 8 0.90 -7.93 24.24
C TYR A 8 1.23 -8.28 22.79
N ILE A 9 0.34 -9.02 22.16
CA ILE A 9 0.43 -9.33 20.73
C ILE A 9 -0.39 -8.25 20.01
N ALA A 10 0.20 -7.59 19.04
CA ALA A 10 -0.50 -6.57 18.25
C ALA A 10 -1.76 -7.16 17.59
N VAL A 11 -2.87 -6.47 17.72
CA VAL A 11 -4.16 -6.86 17.09
C VAL A 11 -4.17 -6.31 15.68
N ILE A 12 -4.09 -7.22 14.71
CA ILE A 12 -4.05 -6.87 13.27
C ILE A 12 -5.36 -7.31 12.63
N LYS A 13 -6.00 -6.40 11.89
CA LYS A 13 -7.21 -6.69 11.14
C LYS A 13 -6.98 -6.44 9.64
N VAL A 14 -7.55 -7.30 8.80
CA VAL A 14 -7.52 -7.18 7.34
C VAL A 14 -8.93 -7.00 6.83
N VAL A 15 -9.20 -5.85 6.24
CA VAL A 15 -10.52 -5.48 5.72
C VAL A 15 -10.54 -5.55 4.21
N GLY A 16 -11.27 -6.51 3.67
CA GLY A 16 -11.51 -6.63 2.22
C GLY A 16 -12.74 -5.84 1.81
N ASN A 17 -12.56 -4.81 0.99
CA ASN A 17 -13.63 -3.91 0.56
C ASN A 17 -14.08 -4.21 -0.87
N GLY A 18 -15.39 -4.46 -1.05
CA GLY A 18 -15.99 -4.81 -2.33
C GLY A 18 -15.55 -6.17 -2.86
N GLY A 19 -15.96 -6.53 -4.06
CA GLY A 19 -15.70 -7.86 -4.63
C GLY A 19 -14.22 -8.22 -4.70
N GLY A 20 -13.36 -7.33 -5.21
CA GLY A 20 -11.92 -7.57 -5.30
C GLY A 20 -11.26 -7.74 -3.94
N GLY A 21 -11.57 -6.86 -2.97
CA GLY A 21 -11.04 -6.97 -1.62
C GLY A 21 -11.50 -8.22 -0.88
N VAL A 22 -12.77 -8.62 -1.03
CA VAL A 22 -13.31 -9.86 -0.44
C VAL A 22 -12.63 -11.09 -1.05
N ASN A 23 -12.38 -11.10 -2.36
CA ASN A 23 -11.65 -12.19 -3.01
C ASN A 23 -10.22 -12.30 -2.49
N ALA A 24 -9.53 -11.16 -2.30
CA ALA A 24 -8.19 -11.14 -1.72
C ALA A 24 -8.19 -11.69 -0.29
N VAL A 25 -9.17 -11.30 0.55
CA VAL A 25 -9.34 -11.85 1.91
C VAL A 25 -9.56 -13.35 1.88
N ASN A 26 -10.46 -13.85 1.05
CA ASN A 26 -10.68 -15.29 0.90
C ASN A 26 -9.39 -16.02 0.49
N ARG A 27 -8.59 -15.40 -0.41
CA ARG A 27 -7.30 -15.95 -0.83
C ARG A 27 -6.29 -16.00 0.33
N MET A 28 -6.27 -14.98 1.20
CA MET A 28 -5.43 -14.95 2.39
C MET A 28 -5.81 -16.05 3.39
N ILE A 29 -7.10 -16.28 3.56
CA ILE A 29 -7.64 -17.37 4.40
C ILE A 29 -7.27 -18.75 3.82
N ASP A 30 -7.47 -18.96 2.52
CA ASP A 30 -7.11 -20.20 1.83
C ASP A 30 -5.61 -20.51 1.92
N ALA A 31 -4.77 -19.48 1.86
CA ALA A 31 -3.32 -19.59 2.01
C ALA A 31 -2.88 -19.80 3.46
N GLY A 32 -3.80 -19.72 4.43
CA GLY A 32 -3.51 -19.97 5.84
C GLY A 32 -2.77 -18.84 6.55
N LEU A 33 -2.90 -17.60 6.11
CA LEU A 33 -2.33 -16.43 6.79
C LEU A 33 -2.85 -16.35 8.22
N LYS A 34 -1.95 -16.28 9.19
CA LYS A 34 -2.26 -16.33 10.63
C LYS A 34 -1.97 -14.99 11.31
N GLY A 35 -2.47 -14.85 12.53
CA GLY A 35 -2.19 -13.68 13.38
C GLY A 35 -3.00 -12.44 13.01
N VAL A 36 -4.01 -12.56 12.16
CA VAL A 36 -4.89 -11.48 11.73
C VAL A 36 -6.36 -11.91 11.86
N GLU A 37 -7.26 -10.93 12.03
CA GLU A 37 -8.71 -11.09 11.93
C GLU A 37 -9.17 -10.58 10.57
N PHE A 38 -9.95 -11.38 9.87
CA PHE A 38 -10.44 -11.06 8.53
C PHE A 38 -11.85 -10.47 8.56
N ILE A 39 -12.03 -9.33 7.91
CA ILE A 39 -13.30 -8.61 7.79
C ILE A 39 -13.62 -8.43 6.31
N ALA A 40 -14.78 -8.89 5.87
CA ALA A 40 -15.31 -8.67 4.54
C ALA A 40 -16.39 -7.58 4.56
N VAL A 41 -16.21 -6.53 3.77
CA VAL A 41 -17.14 -5.41 3.64
C VAL A 41 -17.62 -5.32 2.19
N ASN A 42 -18.93 -5.45 1.96
CA ASN A 42 -19.47 -5.37 0.61
C ASN A 42 -20.92 -4.87 0.60
N THR A 43 -21.35 -4.32 -0.53
CA THR A 43 -22.74 -4.01 -0.85
C THR A 43 -23.46 -5.16 -1.59
N ASP A 44 -22.71 -6.21 -1.96
CA ASP A 44 -23.23 -7.44 -2.57
C ASP A 44 -23.35 -8.53 -1.50
N ALA A 45 -24.58 -8.79 -1.07
CA ALA A 45 -24.86 -9.77 -0.03
C ALA A 45 -24.53 -11.22 -0.47
N GLN A 46 -24.61 -11.53 -1.76
CA GLN A 46 -24.28 -12.86 -2.26
C GLN A 46 -22.76 -13.11 -2.17
N ALA A 47 -21.95 -12.11 -2.53
CA ALA A 47 -20.50 -12.20 -2.40
C ALA A 47 -20.08 -12.37 -0.92
N LEU A 48 -20.75 -11.69 0.01
CA LEU A 48 -20.48 -11.85 1.45
C LEU A 48 -20.84 -13.24 1.98
N LEU A 49 -21.93 -13.84 1.50
CA LEU A 49 -22.31 -15.20 1.89
C LEU A 49 -21.24 -16.23 1.52
N MET A 50 -20.55 -16.00 0.40
CA MET A 50 -19.49 -16.89 -0.11
C MET A 50 -18.11 -16.63 0.51
N SER A 51 -17.96 -15.60 1.31
CA SER A 51 -16.70 -15.28 1.99
C SER A 51 -16.50 -16.15 3.23
N ASP A 52 -15.25 -16.50 3.52
CA ASP A 52 -14.83 -17.21 4.74
C ASP A 52 -14.29 -16.28 5.82
N ALA A 53 -14.43 -14.95 5.66
CA ALA A 53 -14.00 -13.96 6.62
C ALA A 53 -14.68 -14.13 8.00
N ASP A 54 -13.93 -13.84 9.08
CA ASP A 54 -14.40 -13.93 10.46
C ASP A 54 -15.60 -13.01 10.72
N VAL A 55 -15.55 -11.82 10.13
CA VAL A 55 -16.61 -10.82 10.21
C VAL A 55 -17.07 -10.43 8.80
N LYS A 56 -18.38 -10.32 8.61
CA LYS A 56 -18.98 -9.93 7.33
C LYS A 56 -19.92 -8.76 7.54
N LEU A 57 -19.60 -7.61 6.91
CA LEU A 57 -20.42 -6.42 6.94
C LEU A 57 -21.10 -6.18 5.60
N ASP A 58 -22.44 -6.32 5.60
CA ASP A 58 -23.29 -5.97 4.47
C ASP A 58 -23.69 -4.48 4.61
N ILE A 59 -22.97 -3.63 3.89
CA ILE A 59 -23.14 -2.17 3.94
C ILE A 59 -24.12 -1.69 2.86
N GLY A 60 -24.87 -0.62 3.16
CA GLY A 60 -25.81 0.01 2.22
C GLY A 60 -27.00 -0.86 1.85
N ARG A 61 -27.53 -1.65 2.79
CA ARG A 61 -28.71 -2.52 2.57
C ARG A 61 -29.92 -1.76 2.07
N GLN A 62 -30.15 -0.55 2.54
CA GLN A 62 -31.27 0.27 2.10
C GLN A 62 -31.02 0.87 0.72
N LEU A 63 -29.79 1.24 0.45
CA LEU A 63 -29.37 1.89 -0.79
C LEU A 63 -29.28 0.90 -1.96
N THR A 64 -28.68 -0.27 -1.75
CA THR A 64 -28.38 -1.25 -2.82
C THR A 64 -29.27 -2.49 -2.82
N ARG A 65 -29.99 -2.74 -1.74
CA ARG A 65 -30.78 -3.97 -1.50
C ARG A 65 -29.95 -5.26 -1.60
N GLY A 66 -28.65 -5.18 -1.30
CA GLY A 66 -27.73 -6.31 -1.41
C GLY A 66 -27.35 -6.69 -2.84
N LEU A 67 -27.61 -5.83 -3.84
CA LEU A 67 -27.34 -6.07 -5.26
C LEU A 67 -26.02 -5.44 -5.74
N GLY A 68 -25.24 -4.85 -4.85
CA GLY A 68 -23.99 -4.16 -5.17
C GLY A 68 -24.16 -2.70 -5.54
N ALA A 69 -23.06 -1.98 -5.63
CA ALA A 69 -23.02 -0.53 -5.89
C ALA A 69 -23.11 -0.15 -7.39
N GLY A 70 -23.33 -1.09 -8.29
CA GLY A 70 -23.49 -0.84 -9.73
C GLY A 70 -22.28 -0.19 -10.41
N SER A 71 -21.08 -0.42 -9.91
CA SER A 71 -19.83 0.21 -10.35
C SER A 71 -19.79 1.74 -10.15
N ASP A 72 -20.57 2.25 -9.20
CA ASP A 72 -20.58 3.66 -8.81
C ASP A 72 -19.88 3.83 -7.44
N PRO A 73 -18.70 4.50 -7.38
CA PRO A 73 -17.98 4.72 -6.14
C PRO A 73 -18.72 5.60 -5.13
N GLU A 74 -19.60 6.51 -5.58
CA GLU A 74 -20.36 7.32 -4.65
C GLU A 74 -21.41 6.50 -3.89
N VAL A 75 -22.05 5.54 -4.56
CA VAL A 75 -22.94 4.57 -3.90
C VAL A 75 -22.17 3.73 -2.88
N GLY A 76 -20.94 3.30 -3.22
CA GLY A 76 -20.06 2.58 -2.29
C GLY A 76 -19.67 3.41 -1.08
N ARG A 77 -19.37 4.69 -1.27
CA ARG A 77 -19.04 5.64 -0.20
C ARG A 77 -20.23 5.88 0.72
N GLU A 78 -21.39 6.21 0.16
CA GLU A 78 -22.62 6.43 0.93
C GLU A 78 -23.02 5.19 1.75
N ALA A 79 -22.89 4.00 1.14
CA ALA A 79 -23.14 2.73 1.83
C ALA A 79 -22.21 2.53 3.05
N ALA A 80 -20.94 2.90 2.94
CA ALA A 80 -20.00 2.83 4.05
C ALA A 80 -20.29 3.89 5.13
N GLU A 81 -20.66 5.11 4.74
CA GLU A 81 -21.04 6.17 5.68
C GLU A 81 -22.30 5.82 6.49
N GLU A 82 -23.31 5.20 5.86
CA GLU A 82 -24.51 4.72 6.56
C GLU A 82 -24.18 3.68 7.65
N HIS A 83 -23.09 2.93 7.47
CA HIS A 83 -22.67 1.85 8.38
C HIS A 83 -21.41 2.19 9.17
N ARG A 84 -21.06 3.47 9.28
CA ARG A 84 -19.83 3.94 9.94
C ARG A 84 -19.69 3.44 11.38
N GLU A 85 -20.77 3.41 12.13
CA GLU A 85 -20.79 2.89 13.52
C GLU A 85 -20.52 1.38 13.59
N GLU A 86 -21.06 0.59 12.65
CA GLU A 86 -20.81 -0.85 12.57
C GLU A 86 -19.35 -1.12 12.16
N ILE A 87 -18.79 -0.33 11.24
CA ILE A 87 -17.39 -0.39 10.84
C ILE A 87 -16.48 -0.04 12.03
N GLU A 88 -16.82 1.01 12.80
CA GLU A 88 -16.08 1.40 14.00
C GLU A 88 -16.05 0.27 15.04
N GLU A 89 -17.20 -0.36 15.31
CA GLU A 89 -17.28 -1.43 16.30
C GLU A 89 -16.42 -2.63 15.96
N VAL A 90 -16.39 -3.04 14.67
CA VAL A 90 -15.57 -4.19 14.24
C VAL A 90 -14.09 -3.85 14.15
N LEU A 91 -13.69 -2.58 14.02
CA LEU A 91 -12.30 -2.14 13.98
C LEU A 91 -11.74 -1.81 15.36
N LYS A 92 -12.59 -1.66 16.36
CA LYS A 92 -12.22 -1.27 17.72
C LYS A 92 -11.16 -2.20 18.32
N GLY A 93 -10.16 -1.59 18.95
CA GLY A 93 -9.05 -2.31 19.57
C GLY A 93 -7.99 -2.85 18.62
N ALA A 94 -8.06 -2.55 17.33
CA ALA A 94 -6.99 -2.86 16.39
C ALA A 94 -5.79 -1.93 16.60
N ASP A 95 -4.58 -2.49 16.61
CA ASP A 95 -3.33 -1.75 16.58
C ASP A 95 -2.93 -1.42 15.13
N MET A 96 -3.34 -2.28 14.19
CA MET A 96 -3.06 -2.16 12.77
C MET A 96 -4.26 -2.64 11.94
N VAL A 97 -4.57 -1.91 10.88
CA VAL A 97 -5.63 -2.26 9.94
C VAL A 97 -5.08 -2.20 8.51
N PHE A 98 -5.16 -3.34 7.83
CA PHE A 98 -4.97 -3.41 6.39
C PHE A 98 -6.29 -3.17 5.68
N ILE A 99 -6.27 -2.29 4.69
CA ILE A 99 -7.39 -2.00 3.80
C ILE A 99 -7.06 -2.57 2.43
N THR A 100 -7.75 -3.62 2.01
CA THR A 100 -7.53 -4.20 0.68
C THR A 100 -8.76 -4.01 -0.21
N ALA A 101 -8.51 -3.61 -1.45
CA ALA A 101 -9.55 -3.40 -2.45
C ALA A 101 -8.99 -3.55 -3.88
N GLY A 102 -9.85 -3.95 -4.80
CA GLY A 102 -9.63 -3.72 -6.22
C GLY A 102 -10.25 -2.38 -6.60
N GLU A 103 -9.41 -1.42 -6.96
CA GLU A 103 -9.84 -0.08 -7.32
C GLU A 103 -10.51 -0.04 -8.72
N GLY A 104 -11.38 0.95 -8.92
CA GLY A 104 -12.12 1.12 -10.17
C GLY A 104 -13.52 0.49 -10.18
N GLY A 105 -13.88 -0.25 -9.11
CA GLY A 105 -15.25 -0.70 -8.85
C GLY A 105 -16.06 0.31 -8.06
N GLY A 106 -17.31 -0.02 -7.72
CA GLY A 106 -18.16 0.83 -6.89
C GLY A 106 -17.80 0.73 -5.41
N THR A 107 -18.04 -0.44 -4.81
CA THR A 107 -17.91 -0.65 -3.37
C THR A 107 -16.48 -0.51 -2.89
N GLY A 108 -15.51 -1.19 -3.52
CA GLY A 108 -14.10 -1.12 -3.11
C GLY A 108 -13.57 0.29 -3.13
N THR A 109 -13.73 0.97 -4.27
CA THR A 109 -13.24 2.34 -4.50
C THR A 109 -13.91 3.38 -3.58
N GLY A 110 -15.20 3.20 -3.30
CA GLY A 110 -15.98 4.15 -2.49
C GLY A 110 -15.84 3.91 -0.99
N ALA A 111 -15.91 2.64 -0.55
CA ALA A 111 -15.92 2.30 0.87
C ALA A 111 -14.53 2.29 1.51
N ALA A 112 -13.47 1.91 0.78
CA ALA A 112 -12.13 1.78 1.34
C ALA A 112 -11.63 3.08 2.02
N PRO A 113 -11.78 4.29 1.45
CA PRO A 113 -11.41 5.52 2.13
C PRO A 113 -12.17 5.75 3.45
N VAL A 114 -13.48 5.46 3.49
CA VAL A 114 -14.30 5.61 4.70
C VAL A 114 -13.84 4.66 5.81
N VAL A 115 -13.59 3.39 5.46
CA VAL A 115 -13.05 2.38 6.39
C VAL A 115 -11.67 2.82 6.91
N ALA A 116 -10.82 3.37 6.05
CA ALA A 116 -9.51 3.90 6.42
C ALA A 116 -9.59 5.06 7.41
N GLU A 117 -10.49 6.02 7.17
CA GLU A 117 -10.72 7.13 8.07
C GLU A 117 -11.18 6.66 9.47
N VAL A 118 -12.07 5.68 9.52
CA VAL A 118 -12.53 5.07 10.79
C VAL A 118 -11.36 4.40 11.50
N ALA A 119 -10.59 3.56 10.82
CA ALA A 119 -9.41 2.90 11.39
C ALA A 119 -8.41 3.91 11.96
N LYS A 120 -8.11 4.95 11.19
CA LYS A 120 -7.19 6.03 11.60
C LYS A 120 -7.71 6.83 12.79
N SER A 121 -9.03 7.10 12.85
CA SER A 121 -9.66 7.79 13.97
C SER A 121 -9.59 7.00 15.29
N LEU A 122 -9.53 5.68 15.20
CA LEU A 122 -9.32 4.76 16.34
C LEU A 122 -7.86 4.66 16.78
N GLY A 123 -6.91 5.30 16.06
CA GLY A 123 -5.49 5.30 16.37
C GLY A 123 -4.72 4.09 15.84
N ALA A 124 -5.36 3.25 15.02
CA ALA A 124 -4.71 2.12 14.38
C ALA A 124 -3.74 2.59 13.27
N LEU A 125 -2.59 1.93 13.15
CA LEU A 125 -1.74 2.07 11.96
C LEU A 125 -2.52 1.54 10.75
N THR A 126 -2.79 2.42 9.77
CA THR A 126 -3.68 2.10 8.65
C THR A 126 -2.90 2.00 7.35
N ILE A 127 -2.88 0.81 6.74
CA ILE A 127 -2.14 0.53 5.51
C ILE A 127 -3.11 0.10 4.42
N GLY A 128 -3.12 0.83 3.30
CA GLY A 128 -3.82 0.44 2.10
C GLY A 128 -2.95 -0.47 1.22
N VAL A 129 -3.49 -1.61 0.80
CA VAL A 129 -2.87 -2.50 -0.20
C VAL A 129 -3.91 -2.78 -1.26
N VAL A 130 -3.82 -2.10 -2.39
CA VAL A 130 -4.87 -2.09 -3.41
C VAL A 130 -4.32 -2.33 -4.80
N THR A 131 -5.19 -2.76 -5.71
CA THR A 131 -4.81 -2.97 -7.12
C THR A 131 -5.44 -1.93 -8.04
N ARG A 132 -4.67 -1.49 -9.06
CA ARG A 132 -5.23 -0.83 -10.25
C ARG A 132 -5.79 -1.86 -11.21
N PRO A 133 -6.92 -1.58 -11.88
CA PRO A 133 -7.51 -2.49 -12.86
C PRO A 133 -6.56 -2.73 -14.03
N PHE A 134 -6.75 -3.87 -14.71
CA PHE A 134 -6.12 -4.12 -16.00
C PHE A 134 -6.62 -3.13 -17.06
N SER A 135 -5.77 -2.76 -18.02
CA SER A 135 -6.11 -1.85 -19.10
C SER A 135 -7.30 -2.33 -19.95
N PHE A 136 -7.46 -3.65 -20.11
CA PHE A 136 -8.60 -4.24 -20.83
C PHE A 136 -9.94 -4.07 -20.11
N GLU A 137 -9.96 -3.75 -18.81
CA GLU A 137 -11.20 -3.47 -18.06
C GLU A 137 -11.83 -2.11 -18.43
N GLY A 138 -11.10 -1.27 -19.16
CA GLY A 138 -11.59 -0.07 -19.82
C GLY A 138 -11.26 1.23 -19.07
N ARG A 139 -11.25 2.31 -19.87
CA ARG A 139 -10.80 3.63 -19.43
C ARG A 139 -11.59 4.20 -18.26
N ARG A 140 -12.93 4.06 -18.27
CA ARG A 140 -13.79 4.54 -17.17
C ARG A 140 -13.37 3.94 -15.83
N ARG A 141 -13.07 2.62 -15.82
CA ARG A 141 -12.67 1.91 -14.62
C ARG A 141 -11.30 2.38 -14.12
N SER A 142 -10.36 2.66 -15.03
CA SER A 142 -9.06 3.22 -14.69
C SER A 142 -9.16 4.63 -14.12
N GLU A 143 -10.01 5.51 -14.68
CA GLU A 143 -10.24 6.86 -14.17
C GLU A 143 -10.89 6.85 -12.77
N GLN A 144 -11.84 5.94 -12.55
CA GLN A 144 -12.46 5.73 -11.23
C GLN A 144 -11.45 5.21 -10.20
N ALA A 145 -10.56 4.29 -10.62
CA ALA A 145 -9.51 3.76 -9.78
C ALA A 145 -8.55 4.85 -9.32
N GLU A 146 -8.08 5.70 -10.25
CA GLU A 146 -7.15 6.77 -9.90
C GLU A 146 -7.77 7.77 -8.92
N ALA A 147 -9.03 8.16 -9.13
CA ALA A 147 -9.75 9.03 -8.20
C ALA A 147 -9.93 8.38 -6.81
N GLY A 148 -10.18 7.07 -6.76
CA GLY A 148 -10.28 6.30 -5.51
C GLY A 148 -8.94 6.21 -4.77
N ILE A 149 -7.87 5.89 -5.49
CA ILE A 149 -6.50 5.82 -4.97
C ILE A 149 -6.09 7.15 -4.33
N GLN A 150 -6.38 8.28 -4.97
CA GLN A 150 -6.07 9.60 -4.40
C GLN A 150 -6.84 9.86 -3.11
N ARG A 151 -8.12 9.50 -3.04
CA ARG A 151 -8.92 9.60 -1.80
C ARG A 151 -8.37 8.69 -0.71
N LEU A 152 -8.07 7.43 -1.04
CA LEU A 152 -7.53 6.46 -0.09
C LEU A 152 -6.15 6.90 0.43
N LYS A 153 -5.28 7.44 -0.44
CA LYS A 153 -3.96 7.98 -0.06
C LYS A 153 -4.06 9.02 1.06
N SER A 154 -5.08 9.86 1.04
CA SER A 154 -5.28 10.88 2.09
C SER A 154 -5.82 10.30 3.41
N ALA A 155 -6.43 9.13 3.38
CA ALA A 155 -7.08 8.49 4.51
C ALA A 155 -6.19 7.47 5.25
N VAL A 156 -5.15 6.92 4.61
CA VAL A 156 -4.24 5.93 5.20
C VAL A 156 -2.91 6.55 5.68
N ASP A 157 -2.11 5.79 6.42
CA ASP A 157 -0.73 6.14 6.77
C ASP A 157 0.23 5.79 5.64
N THR A 158 0.04 4.61 5.05
CA THR A 158 0.82 4.11 3.92
C THR A 158 -0.10 3.48 2.89
N LEU A 159 0.14 3.76 1.62
CA LEU A 159 -0.59 3.18 0.50
C LEU A 159 0.36 2.44 -0.44
N ILE A 160 0.12 1.15 -0.61
CA ILE A 160 0.76 0.29 -1.61
C ILE A 160 -0.23 0.08 -2.74
N VAL A 161 0.13 0.50 -3.94
CA VAL A 161 -0.70 0.32 -5.14
C VAL A 161 -0.02 -0.66 -6.09
N ILE A 162 -0.75 -1.68 -6.49
CA ILE A 162 -0.26 -2.75 -7.37
C ILE A 162 -0.92 -2.57 -8.74
N PRO A 163 -0.14 -2.23 -9.79
CA PRO A 163 -0.71 -2.11 -11.13
C PRO A 163 -0.87 -3.50 -11.75
N ASN A 164 -2.12 -3.94 -11.96
CA ASN A 164 -2.40 -5.27 -12.51
C ASN A 164 -1.76 -5.51 -13.89
N ASP A 165 -1.59 -4.48 -14.72
CA ASP A 165 -0.93 -4.60 -16.02
C ASP A 165 0.52 -5.09 -15.89
N ARG A 166 1.21 -4.81 -14.77
CA ARG A 166 2.56 -5.33 -14.52
C ARG A 166 2.58 -6.84 -14.33
N LEU A 167 1.48 -7.43 -13.86
CA LEU A 167 1.35 -8.88 -13.74
C LEU A 167 1.34 -9.57 -15.11
N LEU A 168 0.89 -8.87 -16.17
CA LEU A 168 0.91 -9.40 -17.52
C LEU A 168 2.35 -9.55 -18.05
N THR A 169 3.29 -8.75 -17.56
CA THR A 169 4.70 -8.84 -17.99
C THR A 169 5.44 -10.07 -17.44
N VAL A 170 4.97 -10.61 -16.30
CA VAL A 170 5.48 -11.84 -15.68
C VAL A 170 4.67 -13.08 -16.04
N SER A 171 3.53 -12.89 -16.68
CA SER A 171 2.68 -13.97 -17.16
C SER A 171 3.12 -14.46 -18.55
N ASN A 172 2.64 -15.62 -18.93
CA ASN A 172 2.85 -16.14 -20.29
C ASN A 172 1.61 -15.95 -21.16
N ASP A 173 1.76 -16.01 -22.48
CA ASP A 173 0.68 -15.81 -23.46
C ASP A 173 -0.52 -16.78 -23.30
N LYS A 174 -0.39 -17.81 -22.47
CA LYS A 174 -1.43 -18.81 -22.20
C LYS A 174 -2.17 -18.55 -20.87
N THR A 175 -1.82 -17.47 -20.15
CA THR A 175 -2.46 -17.15 -18.87
C THR A 175 -3.93 -16.81 -19.09
N SER A 176 -4.82 -17.55 -18.46
CA SER A 176 -6.28 -17.29 -18.53
C SER A 176 -6.64 -16.04 -17.71
N MET A 177 -7.76 -15.39 -18.05
CA MET A 177 -8.29 -14.26 -17.26
C MET A 177 -8.44 -14.63 -15.77
N VAL A 178 -8.94 -15.82 -15.48
CA VAL A 178 -9.10 -16.30 -14.09
C VAL A 178 -7.75 -16.34 -13.39
N ASN A 179 -6.71 -16.81 -14.06
CA ASN A 179 -5.37 -16.83 -13.48
C ASN A 179 -4.78 -15.44 -13.32
N ALA A 180 -5.04 -14.49 -14.24
CA ALA A 180 -4.59 -13.12 -14.10
C ALA A 180 -5.18 -12.45 -12.83
N PHE A 181 -6.48 -12.63 -12.56
CA PHE A 181 -7.09 -12.12 -11.32
C PHE A 181 -6.57 -12.86 -10.07
N LYS A 182 -6.34 -14.17 -10.14
CA LYS A 182 -5.70 -14.90 -9.03
C LYS A 182 -4.30 -14.39 -8.74
N MET A 183 -3.53 -14.00 -9.75
CA MET A 183 -2.21 -13.37 -9.56
C MET A 183 -2.34 -12.02 -8.83
N ALA A 184 -3.35 -11.21 -9.16
CA ALA A 184 -3.61 -9.96 -8.46
C ALA A 184 -3.96 -10.20 -6.98
N ASP A 185 -4.83 -11.19 -6.68
CA ASP A 185 -5.18 -11.57 -5.31
C ASP A 185 -3.94 -12.10 -4.56
N GLU A 186 -3.07 -12.85 -5.23
CA GLU A 186 -1.83 -13.38 -4.67
C GLU A 186 -0.85 -12.27 -4.28
N VAL A 187 -0.71 -11.23 -5.11
CA VAL A 187 0.18 -10.09 -4.79
C VAL A 187 -0.39 -9.28 -3.62
N LEU A 188 -1.71 -9.13 -3.51
CA LEU A 188 -2.34 -8.52 -2.34
C LEU A 188 -2.05 -9.34 -1.06
N LEU A 189 -2.17 -10.67 -1.13
CA LEU A 189 -1.79 -11.56 -0.05
C LEU A 189 -0.32 -11.34 0.35
N GLN A 190 0.60 -11.37 -0.61
CA GLN A 190 2.03 -11.20 -0.36
C GLN A 190 2.37 -9.85 0.26
N GLY A 191 1.65 -8.79 -0.13
CA GLY A 191 1.79 -7.46 0.46
C GLY A 191 1.38 -7.42 1.94
N VAL A 192 0.26 -8.01 2.28
CA VAL A 192 -0.20 -8.13 3.67
C VAL A 192 0.70 -9.07 4.46
N GLN A 193 1.01 -10.24 3.92
CA GLN A 193 1.85 -11.26 4.55
C GLN A 193 3.26 -10.74 4.84
N GLY A 194 3.88 -10.05 3.88
CA GLY A 194 5.24 -9.53 4.04
C GLY A 194 5.42 -8.59 5.24
N ILE A 195 4.36 -7.87 5.62
CA ILE A 195 4.35 -7.01 6.81
C ILE A 195 3.91 -7.79 8.04
N THR A 196 2.86 -8.60 7.92
CA THR A 196 2.28 -9.35 9.04
C THR A 196 3.27 -10.36 9.61
N ASP A 197 3.99 -11.07 8.76
CA ASP A 197 4.97 -12.08 9.16
C ASP A 197 6.08 -11.49 10.05
N LEU A 198 6.50 -10.25 9.76
CA LEU A 198 7.51 -9.54 10.58
C LEU A 198 7.05 -9.34 12.03
N ILE A 199 5.75 -9.22 12.26
CA ILE A 199 5.15 -8.88 13.56
C ILE A 199 4.68 -10.13 14.30
N THR A 200 4.06 -11.08 13.58
CA THR A 200 3.32 -12.20 14.19
C THR A 200 4.04 -13.52 14.17
N THR A 201 4.99 -13.71 13.23
CA THR A 201 5.66 -14.98 13.04
C THR A 201 7.01 -14.98 13.77
N PRO A 202 7.24 -15.88 14.74
CA PRO A 202 8.53 -16.00 15.37
C PRO A 202 9.59 -16.40 14.34
N GLY A 203 10.59 -15.55 14.14
CA GLY A 203 11.69 -15.76 13.23
C GLY A 203 13.04 -15.82 13.95
N LEU A 204 14.13 -15.94 13.19
CA LEU A 204 15.50 -15.85 13.72
C LEU A 204 15.83 -14.41 14.13
N ILE A 205 15.29 -13.44 13.40
CA ILE A 205 15.40 -12.01 13.68
C ILE A 205 13.99 -11.46 13.70
N ASN A 206 13.52 -11.08 14.89
CA ASN A 206 12.17 -10.59 15.10
C ASN A 206 12.17 -9.06 15.07
N THR A 207 11.22 -8.51 14.38
CA THR A 207 10.90 -7.09 14.36
C THR A 207 9.70 -6.85 15.28
N ASP A 208 9.71 -5.82 16.10
CA ASP A 208 8.55 -5.48 16.91
C ASP A 208 7.57 -4.57 16.13
N PHE A 209 6.34 -4.50 16.62
CA PHE A 209 5.30 -3.67 15.99
C PHE A 209 5.67 -2.18 15.99
N ALA A 210 6.42 -1.71 17.01
CA ALA A 210 6.81 -0.31 17.10
C ALA A 210 7.77 0.09 15.98
N ASP A 211 8.68 -0.80 15.57
CA ASP A 211 9.59 -0.57 14.45
C ASP A 211 8.83 -0.46 13.13
N VAL A 212 7.90 -1.39 12.86
CA VAL A 212 7.04 -1.34 11.67
C VAL A 212 6.20 -0.05 11.66
N LYS A 213 5.63 0.32 12.82
CA LYS A 213 4.87 1.55 12.99
C LYS A 213 5.71 2.79 12.70
N MET A 214 6.96 2.82 13.12
CA MET A 214 7.89 3.95 12.89
C MET A 214 8.13 4.18 11.39
N VAL A 215 8.30 3.13 10.61
CA VAL A 215 8.56 3.22 9.16
C VAL A 215 7.29 3.52 8.36
N MET A 216 6.14 2.98 8.80
CA MET A 216 4.90 3.02 8.01
C MET A 216 3.95 4.16 8.40
N SER A 217 4.13 4.81 9.57
CA SER A 217 3.26 5.92 9.96
C SER A 217 3.48 7.15 9.07
N ASN A 218 2.41 7.65 8.47
CA ASN A 218 2.42 8.81 7.58
C ASN A 218 3.51 8.74 6.49
N ALA A 219 3.82 7.54 6.02
CA ALA A 219 4.85 7.33 5.00
C ALA A 219 4.37 7.65 3.58
N GLY A 220 3.06 7.82 3.38
CA GLY A 220 2.47 8.16 2.09
C GLY A 220 2.50 6.98 1.11
N THR A 221 3.02 7.17 -0.08
CA THR A 221 3.12 6.09 -1.08
C THR A 221 4.27 5.15 -0.75
N ALA A 222 4.00 3.86 -0.81
CA ALA A 222 5.01 2.81 -0.74
C ALA A 222 4.96 1.92 -1.97
N ILE A 223 6.09 1.35 -2.31
CA ILE A 223 6.22 0.36 -3.39
C ILE A 223 6.71 -0.96 -2.82
N MET A 224 6.33 -2.05 -3.47
CA MET A 224 6.66 -3.40 -3.02
C MET A 224 7.29 -4.20 -4.15
N GLY A 225 8.39 -4.85 -3.82
CA GLY A 225 9.05 -5.82 -4.70
C GLY A 225 9.17 -7.18 -4.02
N ILE A 226 8.97 -8.23 -4.79
CA ILE A 226 9.04 -9.61 -4.32
C ILE A 226 9.92 -10.40 -5.26
N GLY A 227 10.81 -11.19 -4.70
CA GLY A 227 11.63 -12.13 -5.44
C GLY A 227 11.67 -13.48 -4.73
N THR A 228 11.59 -14.55 -5.51
CA THR A 228 11.61 -15.92 -5.01
C THR A 228 12.60 -16.73 -5.83
N SER A 229 13.41 -17.54 -5.15
CA SER A 229 14.38 -18.43 -5.81
C SER A 229 14.69 -19.66 -4.96
N SER A 230 15.18 -20.71 -5.59
CA SER A 230 15.60 -21.96 -4.95
C SER A 230 16.99 -22.39 -5.44
N GLY A 231 17.62 -23.31 -4.74
CA GLY A 231 18.94 -23.86 -5.08
C GLY A 231 20.10 -22.94 -4.70
N ASP A 232 21.25 -23.11 -5.34
CA ASP A 232 22.50 -22.39 -5.02
C ASP A 232 22.35 -20.88 -5.28
N GLY A 233 22.73 -20.05 -4.28
CA GLY A 233 22.66 -18.59 -4.37
C GLY A 233 21.22 -18.04 -4.38
N ARG A 234 20.26 -18.82 -3.90
CA ARG A 234 18.82 -18.52 -3.88
C ARG A 234 18.50 -17.17 -3.23
N ALA A 235 19.12 -16.84 -2.10
CA ALA A 235 18.84 -15.58 -1.40
C ALA A 235 19.34 -14.35 -2.17
N VAL A 236 20.53 -14.43 -2.76
CA VAL A 236 21.08 -13.38 -3.65
C VAL A 236 20.19 -13.18 -4.87
N THR A 237 19.75 -14.28 -5.49
CA THR A 237 18.88 -14.24 -6.65
C THR A 237 17.50 -13.66 -6.29
N ALA A 238 16.92 -14.11 -5.19
CA ALA A 238 15.63 -13.59 -4.70
C ALA A 238 15.71 -12.08 -4.37
N ALA A 239 16.79 -11.62 -3.72
CA ALA A 239 17.01 -10.20 -3.43
C ALA A 239 17.10 -9.36 -4.71
N LYS A 240 17.85 -9.82 -5.71
CA LYS A 240 17.94 -9.15 -7.02
C LYS A 240 16.59 -9.10 -7.72
N LEU A 241 15.83 -10.19 -7.71
CA LEU A 241 14.48 -10.23 -8.28
C LEU A 241 13.54 -9.28 -7.55
N ALA A 242 13.65 -9.15 -6.24
CA ALA A 242 12.84 -8.23 -5.45
C ALA A 242 13.07 -6.76 -5.84
N ILE A 243 14.33 -6.31 -5.95
CA ILE A 243 14.65 -4.92 -6.33
C ILE A 243 14.45 -4.60 -7.81
N THR A 244 14.37 -5.61 -8.65
CA THR A 244 14.07 -5.47 -10.09
C THR A 244 12.66 -5.94 -10.45
N SER A 245 11.83 -6.18 -9.43
CA SER A 245 10.47 -6.67 -9.62
C SER A 245 9.67 -5.72 -10.53
N PRO A 246 8.95 -6.23 -11.54
CA PRO A 246 8.08 -5.40 -12.36
C PRO A 246 6.93 -4.76 -11.59
N LEU A 247 6.62 -5.24 -10.38
CA LEU A 247 5.64 -4.64 -9.48
C LEU A 247 6.09 -3.29 -8.90
N LEU A 248 7.41 -3.01 -8.92
CA LEU A 248 7.95 -1.72 -8.55
C LEU A 248 7.65 -0.70 -9.66
N GLU A 249 6.90 0.36 -9.35
CA GLU A 249 6.65 1.45 -10.29
C GLU A 249 7.81 2.46 -10.33
N ALA A 250 8.70 2.42 -9.34
CA ALA A 250 9.84 3.32 -9.20
C ALA A 250 11.05 2.60 -8.59
N SER A 251 12.22 3.23 -8.63
CA SER A 251 13.41 2.74 -7.92
C SER A 251 13.22 2.89 -6.41
N ILE A 252 13.77 1.96 -5.63
CA ILE A 252 13.78 2.04 -4.16
C ILE A 252 14.80 3.05 -3.62
N GLU A 253 15.68 3.62 -4.47
CA GLU A 253 16.78 4.51 -4.09
C GLU A 253 16.35 5.77 -3.33
N GLY A 254 15.13 6.26 -3.57
CA GLY A 254 14.58 7.44 -2.90
C GLY A 254 13.84 7.15 -1.60
N ALA A 255 13.68 5.88 -1.22
CA ALA A 255 12.93 5.49 -0.03
C ALA A 255 13.71 5.83 1.25
N ARG A 256 13.02 6.41 2.23
CA ARG A 256 13.58 6.70 3.56
C ARG A 256 13.26 5.65 4.61
N GLY A 257 12.28 4.80 4.34
CA GLY A 257 11.92 3.64 5.15
C GLY A 257 11.85 2.39 4.30
N ILE A 258 12.46 1.31 4.75
CA ILE A 258 12.42 0.03 4.07
C ILE A 258 12.07 -1.07 5.08
N LEU A 259 11.07 -1.88 4.75
CA LEU A 259 10.84 -3.16 5.42
C LEU A 259 11.39 -4.27 4.53
N LEU A 260 12.28 -5.06 5.08
CA LEU A 260 12.89 -6.21 4.41
C LEU A 260 12.51 -7.49 5.15
N ASN A 261 11.74 -8.34 4.49
CA ASN A 261 11.39 -9.67 5.00
C ASN A 261 12.06 -10.76 4.15
N ILE A 262 12.83 -11.64 4.80
CA ILE A 262 13.44 -12.80 4.16
C ILE A 262 12.82 -14.05 4.79
N ALA A 263 12.04 -14.78 3.99
CA ALA A 263 11.40 -16.02 4.40
C ALA A 263 12.05 -17.21 3.69
N GLY A 264 12.21 -18.32 4.40
CA GLY A 264 12.77 -19.56 3.85
C GLY A 264 12.56 -20.74 4.78
N GLY A 265 12.93 -21.93 4.34
CA GLY A 265 12.86 -23.15 5.13
C GLY A 265 13.84 -23.15 6.31
N THR A 266 13.83 -24.22 7.11
CA THR A 266 14.74 -24.41 8.25
C THR A 266 16.22 -24.51 7.88
N ASP A 267 16.52 -24.65 6.59
CA ASP A 267 17.87 -24.67 6.03
C ASP A 267 18.42 -23.28 5.66
N LEU A 268 17.64 -22.21 5.88
CA LEU A 268 18.04 -20.84 5.58
C LEU A 268 19.28 -20.43 6.39
N GLY A 269 20.40 -20.19 5.69
CA GLY A 269 21.68 -19.91 6.30
C GLY A 269 21.88 -18.43 6.66
N LEU A 270 22.63 -18.16 7.72
CA LEU A 270 22.96 -16.79 8.16
C LEU A 270 23.70 -16.01 7.06
N PHE A 271 24.61 -16.66 6.33
CA PHE A 271 25.35 -16.02 5.24
C PHE A 271 24.45 -15.65 4.06
N GLU A 272 23.47 -16.51 3.73
CA GLU A 272 22.48 -16.24 2.66
C GLU A 272 21.64 -15.00 3.02
N VAL A 273 21.22 -14.90 4.27
CA VAL A 273 20.45 -13.75 4.78
C VAL A 273 21.28 -12.47 4.74
N ASN A 274 22.56 -12.53 5.13
CA ASN A 274 23.47 -11.37 5.08
C ASN A 274 23.72 -10.90 3.65
N GLU A 275 23.98 -11.80 2.71
CA GLU A 275 24.23 -11.47 1.30
C GLU A 275 22.99 -10.82 0.67
N ALA A 276 21.78 -11.34 0.97
CA ALA A 276 20.54 -10.74 0.50
C ALA A 276 20.34 -9.32 1.07
N ALA A 277 20.59 -9.13 2.36
CA ALA A 277 20.47 -7.82 3.01
C ALA A 277 21.48 -6.80 2.45
N GLU A 278 22.73 -7.20 2.18
CA GLU A 278 23.75 -6.33 1.57
C GLU A 278 23.32 -5.79 0.19
N ILE A 279 22.64 -6.61 -0.62
CA ILE A 279 22.12 -6.18 -1.92
C ILE A 279 21.10 -5.05 -1.76
N ILE A 280 20.19 -5.17 -0.78
CA ILE A 280 19.17 -4.15 -0.52
C ILE A 280 19.83 -2.88 0.04
N HIS A 281 20.76 -3.02 0.99
CA HIS A 281 21.51 -1.90 1.55
C HIS A 281 22.30 -1.12 0.49
N ALA A 282 22.85 -1.81 -0.51
CA ALA A 282 23.64 -1.19 -1.59
C ALA A 282 22.82 -0.28 -2.51
N VAL A 283 21.50 -0.50 -2.62
CA VAL A 283 20.58 0.29 -3.47
C VAL A 283 19.70 1.23 -2.68
N ALA A 284 19.61 1.07 -1.37
CA ALA A 284 18.85 1.95 -0.49
C ALA A 284 19.52 3.32 -0.32
N HIS A 285 18.72 4.34 0.03
CA HIS A 285 19.29 5.64 0.41
C HIS A 285 20.22 5.48 1.64
N PRO A 286 21.39 6.15 1.72
CA PRO A 286 22.31 6.04 2.86
C PRO A 286 21.67 6.33 4.22
N ASP A 287 20.68 7.22 4.27
CA ASP A 287 19.95 7.59 5.48
C ASP A 287 18.63 6.80 5.65
N ALA A 288 18.39 5.77 4.84
CA ALA A 288 17.18 4.97 4.95
C ALA A 288 17.15 4.18 6.26
N ASN A 289 16.00 4.20 6.95
CA ASN A 289 15.75 3.33 8.06
C ASN A 289 15.29 1.95 7.54
N ILE A 290 16.15 0.95 7.66
CA ILE A 290 15.88 -0.41 7.17
C ILE A 290 15.52 -1.30 8.34
N ILE A 291 14.27 -1.74 8.38
CA ILE A 291 13.78 -2.74 9.33
C ILE A 291 13.89 -4.10 8.66
N PHE A 292 14.59 -4.99 9.31
CA PHE A 292 14.92 -6.31 8.78
C PHE A 292 14.30 -7.40 9.66
N GLY A 293 13.67 -8.38 9.04
CA GLY A 293 13.20 -9.60 9.69
C GLY A 293 13.47 -10.85 8.86
N SER A 294 13.63 -11.96 9.55
CA SER A 294 13.83 -13.26 8.91
C SER A 294 12.85 -14.27 9.50
N VAL A 295 12.05 -14.86 8.65
CA VAL A 295 10.96 -15.79 9.00
C VAL A 295 11.30 -17.19 8.52
N ILE A 296 11.07 -18.18 9.36
CA ILE A 296 11.22 -19.60 9.01
C ILE A 296 9.85 -20.19 8.74
N ASP A 297 9.67 -20.70 7.51
CA ASP A 297 8.47 -21.40 7.06
C ASP A 297 8.85 -22.74 6.43
N ASP A 298 8.61 -23.81 7.18
CA ASP A 298 8.95 -25.17 6.75
C ASP A 298 8.28 -25.61 5.46
N SER A 299 7.16 -24.96 5.08
CA SER A 299 6.43 -25.25 3.84
C SER A 299 7.17 -24.80 2.59
N MET A 300 8.15 -23.91 2.72
CA MET A 300 8.92 -23.37 1.61
C MET A 300 10.01 -24.31 1.08
N GLY A 301 10.39 -25.33 1.88
CA GLY A 301 11.45 -26.28 1.49
C GLY A 301 12.78 -25.55 1.23
N ASP A 302 13.30 -25.67 0.01
CA ASP A 302 14.55 -25.03 -0.43
C ASP A 302 14.34 -23.62 -1.06
N GLU A 303 13.11 -23.11 -1.05
CA GLU A 303 12.77 -21.81 -1.59
C GLU A 303 13.11 -20.69 -0.60
N VAL A 304 13.61 -19.58 -1.09
CA VAL A 304 13.80 -18.32 -0.35
C VAL A 304 12.99 -17.22 -1.02
N ARG A 305 12.21 -16.50 -0.23
CA ARG A 305 11.45 -15.33 -0.65
C ARG A 305 11.99 -14.08 0.01
N VAL A 306 12.26 -13.07 -0.78
CA VAL A 306 12.65 -11.73 -0.32
C VAL A 306 11.52 -10.76 -0.68
N THR A 307 10.95 -10.13 0.33
CA THR A 307 9.94 -9.07 0.17
C THR A 307 10.54 -7.76 0.65
N VAL A 308 10.53 -6.76 -0.23
CA VAL A 308 11.00 -5.39 0.06
C VAL A 308 9.82 -4.44 -0.06
N ILE A 309 9.53 -3.69 0.99
CA ILE A 309 8.54 -2.61 0.97
C ILE A 309 9.29 -1.31 1.24
N ALA A 310 9.30 -0.43 0.26
CA ALA A 310 10.00 0.84 0.31
C ALA A 310 8.99 1.99 0.40
N ALA A 311 9.16 2.86 1.40
CA ALA A 311 8.21 3.91 1.77
C ALA A 311 8.93 5.25 2.03
N GLY A 312 8.16 6.32 2.20
CA GLY A 312 8.70 7.63 2.58
C GLY A 312 9.26 8.46 1.41
N PHE A 313 8.86 8.16 0.17
CA PHE A 313 9.25 8.92 -1.03
C PHE A 313 8.71 10.36 -1.00
N ASP A 314 7.51 10.56 -0.51
CA ASP A 314 6.84 11.87 -0.47
C ASP A 314 7.53 12.84 0.50
N GLN A 315 8.16 12.33 1.56
CA GLN A 315 8.92 13.14 2.52
C GLN A 315 10.23 13.69 1.94
N ALA A 316 10.88 12.94 1.05
CA ALA A 316 12.07 13.39 0.34
C ALA A 316 11.76 14.58 -0.57
N ALA A 317 10.70 14.51 -1.36
CA ALA A 317 10.26 15.59 -2.24
C ALA A 317 9.87 16.86 -1.47
N ALA A 318 9.25 16.72 -0.29
CA ALA A 318 8.89 17.86 0.56
C ALA A 318 10.12 18.55 1.21
N GLN A 319 11.18 17.81 1.52
CA GLN A 319 12.41 18.37 2.08
C GLN A 319 13.27 19.06 1.01
N GLU A 320 13.33 18.53 -0.20
CA GLU A 320 14.02 19.19 -1.33
C GLU A 320 13.35 20.51 -1.72
N SER A 321 12.02 20.62 -1.60
CA SER A 321 11.29 21.86 -1.85
C SER A 321 11.47 22.93 -0.76
N GLN A 322 11.97 22.54 0.41
CA GLN A 322 12.31 23.45 1.54
C GLN A 322 13.80 23.79 1.59
N GLY A 323 14.55 23.62 0.52
CA GLY A 323 15.94 24.07 0.41
C GLY A 323 16.08 25.53 0.86
N PRO A 324 17.22 25.94 1.47
CA PRO A 324 17.33 27.21 2.15
C PRO A 324 17.10 28.36 1.16
N TRP A 325 15.97 29.01 1.30
CA TRP A 325 15.76 30.35 0.76
C TRP A 325 16.82 31.25 1.38
N ARG A 326 17.94 31.41 0.69
CA ARG A 326 18.89 32.48 1.04
C ARG A 326 18.17 33.78 0.76
N ALA A 327 17.58 34.33 1.81
CA ALA A 327 17.27 35.75 1.86
C ALA A 327 18.61 36.51 1.82
N THR A 328 19.09 36.81 0.62
CA THR A 328 20.12 37.85 0.44
C THR A 328 19.41 39.18 0.62
N GLY A 329 19.16 39.52 1.88
CA GLY A 329 18.76 40.82 2.32
C GLY A 329 20.01 41.63 2.65
N GLU A 330 20.77 42.08 1.68
CA GLU A 330 21.66 43.22 1.88
C GLU A 330 20.82 44.49 1.85
N ARG A 331 20.57 45.02 3.03
CA ARG A 331 20.24 46.42 3.22
C ARG A 331 21.51 47.25 3.00
N GLY A 332 21.71 47.73 1.79
CA GLY A 332 22.59 48.82 1.48
C GLY A 332 21.75 50.04 1.15
N GLY A 333 21.54 50.92 2.13
CA GLY A 333 20.99 52.25 1.85
C GLY A 333 22.03 53.12 1.15
N LEU A 334 21.63 53.77 0.08
CA LEU A 334 22.18 55.07 -0.33
C LEU A 334 21.15 55.72 -1.25
N GLY A 335 20.76 56.91 -0.84
CA GLY A 335 19.79 57.73 -1.53
C GLY A 335 20.29 58.26 -2.88
N LEU A 336 19.37 58.85 -3.53
CA LEU A 336 19.45 59.97 -4.47
C LEU A 336 18.73 59.75 -5.80
N ALA A 337 17.86 60.73 -6.04
CA ALA A 337 17.47 61.32 -7.30
C ALA A 337 16.26 60.71 -8.01
N GLU A 338 15.15 61.39 -7.80
CA GLU A 338 14.05 61.53 -8.79
C GLU A 338 14.64 61.90 -10.16
N GLN A 339 14.39 61.09 -11.16
CA GLN A 339 14.34 61.50 -12.55
C GLN A 339 13.06 60.96 -13.17
N ASP A 340 12.25 61.93 -13.48
CA ASP A 340 11.07 61.95 -14.31
C ASP A 340 11.34 61.25 -15.68
N LEU A 341 10.70 60.15 -15.95
CA LEU A 341 10.64 59.55 -17.26
C LEU A 341 9.17 59.29 -17.62
N GLY A 342 8.63 60.24 -18.37
CA GLY A 342 7.33 60.10 -18.99
C GLY A 342 7.23 58.81 -19.78
N ILE A 343 6.18 58.06 -19.48
CA ILE A 343 5.73 56.94 -20.30
C ILE A 343 4.52 57.44 -21.04
N GLU A 344 4.70 57.63 -22.32
CA GLU A 344 3.60 57.82 -23.25
C GLU A 344 2.84 56.47 -23.42
N ASP A 345 1.54 56.56 -23.30
CA ASP A 345 0.62 55.49 -23.65
C ASP A 345 0.74 55.18 -25.15
N ASP A 346 1.10 53.97 -25.53
CA ASP A 346 0.91 53.48 -26.88
C ASP A 346 0.14 52.17 -26.85
N ASP A 347 -1.13 52.28 -27.22
CA ASP A 347 -2.06 51.22 -27.47
C ASP A 347 -1.61 50.41 -28.70
N GLY A 348 -1.45 49.10 -28.54
CA GLY A 348 -1.20 48.26 -29.71
C GLY A 348 -0.90 46.81 -29.44
N PHE A 349 -1.80 46.06 -28.78
CA PHE A 349 -1.76 44.59 -28.82
C PHE A 349 -2.59 44.12 -30.02
N ASP A 350 -1.90 43.79 -31.11
CA ASP A 350 -2.49 43.18 -32.31
C ASP A 350 -2.65 41.66 -32.07
N VAL A 351 -3.90 41.19 -32.06
CA VAL A 351 -4.23 39.78 -31.87
C VAL A 351 -4.17 39.08 -33.23
N PRO A 352 -3.34 38.04 -33.38
CA PRO A 352 -3.24 37.31 -34.65
C PRO A 352 -4.56 36.68 -35.10
N ASP A 353 -4.83 36.73 -36.42
CA ASP A 353 -6.11 36.33 -37.07
C ASP A 353 -6.52 34.86 -36.89
N PHE A 354 -5.70 33.99 -36.31
CA PHE A 354 -6.04 32.60 -36.06
C PHE A 354 -6.75 32.36 -34.70
N LEU A 355 -7.01 33.42 -33.94
CA LEU A 355 -7.73 33.38 -32.66
C LEU A 355 -9.04 34.17 -32.67
N LYS A 356 -9.53 34.52 -33.85
CA LYS A 356 -10.89 35.09 -34.04
C LYS A 356 -11.91 34.01 -34.36
#